data_90e4e6f66dade7594ecbb6b23d2a22cd
#
_entry.id   90e4e6f66dade7594ecbb6b23d2a22cd
#
_cell.length_a   1.000
_cell.length_b   1.000
_cell.length_c   1.000
_cell.angle_alpha   90.00
_cell.angle_beta   90.00
_cell.angle_gamma   90.00
#
_symmetry.space_group_name_H-M   'P 1'
#
loop_
_entity.id
_entity.type
_entity.pdbx_description
1 polymer ?
#
loop_
_entity_poly.entity_id
_entity_poly.type
_entity_poly.pdbx_seq_one_letter_code
_entity_poly.pdbx_strand_id
1 'polypeptide(L)'
;MQRKRYLTPLTWPAISFAAMILLGTLALCLPVCHGEGASLSVVDAAFLSTSAVCVTGLSPVDISQVLSPVGQGVMLVLIQVGGLGVMTYTSLIFLLWRKQVPFTSREAVSQALLGGDFNMGQFLLQVVCIVLGVELLAALVLFLHDPVFFSPFSALFHAVSAFCNAGFALAPDNMVAFR
;
A
#
# COMPACT_ATOMS: atom_id res chain seq x y z
N MET A 1 -37.06 10.73 16.26
CA MET A 1 -36.44 9.97 15.15
C MET A 1 -34.94 10.15 15.22
N GLN A 2 -34.18 9.23 15.82
CA GLN A 2 -32.70 9.26 15.82
C GLN A 2 -32.23 8.88 14.43
N ARG A 3 -31.65 9.83 13.68
CA ARG A 3 -30.90 9.54 12.46
C ARG A 3 -29.71 8.65 12.88
N LYS A 4 -29.78 7.36 12.56
CA LYS A 4 -28.63 6.45 12.68
C LYS A 4 -27.48 7.03 11.84
N ARG A 5 -26.47 7.60 12.49
CA ARG A 5 -25.21 7.94 11.84
C ARG A 5 -24.52 6.63 11.53
N TYR A 6 -24.66 6.14 10.30
CA TYR A 6 -23.98 4.94 9.79
C TYR A 6 -22.46 5.11 9.65
N LEU A 7 -21.95 6.32 9.83
CA LEU A 7 -20.53 6.64 9.79
C LEU A 7 -19.98 6.71 11.22
N THR A 8 -19.63 5.57 11.77
CA THR A 8 -18.82 5.50 13.00
C THR A 8 -17.33 5.58 12.63
N PRO A 9 -16.45 6.06 13.53
CA PRO A 9 -15.00 6.07 13.28
C PRO A 9 -14.44 4.71 12.85
N LEU A 10 -15.14 3.63 13.16
CA LEU A 10 -14.76 2.26 12.81
C LEU A 10 -15.07 1.89 11.35
N THR A 11 -16.03 2.54 10.70
CA THR A 11 -16.42 2.25 9.31
C THR A 11 -15.61 3.05 8.27
N TRP A 12 -14.97 4.13 8.67
CA TRP A 12 -14.14 4.95 7.79
C TRP A 12 -13.01 4.19 7.10
N PRO A 13 -12.22 3.35 7.81
CA PRO A 13 -11.19 2.53 7.16
C PRO A 13 -11.77 1.62 6.08
N ALA A 14 -12.85 0.90 6.38
CA ALA A 14 -13.45 -0.01 5.42
C ALA A 14 -13.94 0.70 4.15
N ILE A 15 -14.55 1.89 4.31
CA ILE A 15 -15.00 2.69 3.18
C ILE A 15 -13.80 3.20 2.36
N SER A 16 -12.73 3.67 3.00
CA SER A 16 -11.54 4.15 2.29
C SER A 16 -10.84 3.03 1.51
N PHE A 17 -10.70 1.82 2.10
CA PHE A 17 -10.17 0.66 1.39
C PHE A 17 -11.05 0.26 0.20
N ALA A 18 -12.37 0.19 0.38
CA ALA A 18 -13.30 -0.11 -0.71
C ALA A 18 -13.23 0.93 -1.84
N ALA A 19 -13.15 2.21 -1.50
CA ALA A 19 -13.01 3.28 -2.50
C ALA A 19 -11.67 3.16 -3.26
N MET A 20 -10.57 2.85 -2.57
CA MET A 20 -9.26 2.64 -3.22
C MET A 20 -9.27 1.42 -4.15
N ILE A 21 -9.89 0.32 -3.74
CA ILE A 21 -10.04 -0.88 -4.60
C ILE A 21 -10.82 -0.52 -5.86
N LEU A 22 -11.93 0.21 -5.74
CA LEU A 22 -12.73 0.64 -6.90
C LEU A 22 -11.94 1.56 -7.83
N LEU A 23 -11.25 2.57 -7.28
CA LEU A 23 -10.43 3.50 -8.07
C LEU A 23 -9.27 2.77 -8.75
N GLY A 24 -8.60 1.86 -8.04
CA GLY A 24 -7.53 1.04 -8.59
C GLY A 24 -8.02 0.11 -9.71
N THR A 25 -9.19 -0.52 -9.53
CA THR A 25 -9.82 -1.33 -10.58
C THR A 25 -10.09 -0.52 -11.82
N LEU A 26 -10.71 0.67 -11.68
CA LEU A 26 -10.98 1.55 -12.80
C LEU A 26 -9.70 2.01 -13.51
N ALA A 27 -8.65 2.34 -12.74
CA ALA A 27 -7.36 2.74 -13.29
C ALA A 27 -6.70 1.58 -14.06
N LEU A 28 -6.70 0.37 -13.51
CA LEU A 28 -6.14 -0.82 -14.17
C LEU A 28 -6.93 -1.27 -15.40
N CYS A 29 -8.22 -0.95 -15.51
CA CYS A 29 -9.01 -1.20 -16.71
C CYS A 29 -8.69 -0.25 -17.88
N LEU A 30 -7.94 0.82 -17.65
CA LEU A 30 -7.59 1.75 -18.72
C LEU A 30 -6.61 1.09 -19.71
N PRO A 31 -6.80 1.24 -21.03
CA PRO A 31 -5.92 0.64 -22.03
C PRO A 31 -4.44 1.03 -21.89
N VAL A 32 -4.16 2.21 -21.36
CA VAL A 32 -2.79 2.69 -21.11
C VAL A 32 -2.06 1.84 -20.06
N CYS A 33 -2.78 1.15 -19.18
CA CYS A 33 -2.21 0.28 -18.15
C CYS A 33 -1.88 -1.12 -18.66
N HIS A 34 -2.28 -1.47 -19.89
CA HIS A 34 -2.05 -2.78 -20.49
C HIS A 34 -0.79 -2.77 -21.34
N GLY A 35 -0.04 -3.88 -21.34
CA GLY A 35 1.08 -4.12 -22.25
C GLY A 35 0.63 -4.34 -23.70
N GLU A 36 1.56 -4.31 -24.64
CA GLU A 36 1.27 -4.50 -26.06
C GLU A 36 0.62 -5.86 -26.32
N GLY A 37 -0.60 -5.86 -26.87
CA GLY A 37 -1.35 -7.07 -27.16
C GLY A 37 -1.97 -7.79 -25.96
N ALA A 38 -1.79 -7.27 -24.74
CA ALA A 38 -2.41 -7.80 -23.54
C ALA A 38 -3.77 -7.13 -23.27
N SER A 39 -4.70 -7.89 -22.72
CA SER A 39 -5.95 -7.37 -22.22
C SER A 39 -6.18 -7.90 -20.81
N LEU A 40 -6.55 -7.02 -19.89
CA LEU A 40 -6.90 -7.38 -18.52
C LEU A 40 -8.43 -7.40 -18.40
N SER A 41 -9.00 -8.50 -17.92
CA SER A 41 -10.44 -8.53 -17.66
C SER A 41 -10.78 -7.64 -16.44
N VAL A 42 -12.02 -7.15 -16.38
CA VAL A 42 -12.47 -6.33 -15.24
C VAL A 42 -12.36 -7.11 -13.92
N VAL A 43 -12.57 -8.43 -13.97
CA VAL A 43 -12.47 -9.31 -12.80
C VAL A 43 -11.01 -9.42 -12.35
N ASP A 44 -10.06 -9.60 -13.27
CA ASP A 44 -8.63 -9.65 -12.95
C ASP A 44 -8.11 -8.31 -12.43
N ALA A 45 -8.57 -7.20 -13.03
CA ALA A 45 -8.26 -5.85 -12.55
C ALA A 45 -8.77 -5.62 -11.12
N ALA A 46 -10.00 -6.05 -10.82
CA ALA A 46 -10.56 -5.96 -9.47
C ALA A 46 -9.81 -6.86 -8.49
N PHE A 47 -9.41 -8.04 -8.91
CA PHE A 47 -8.61 -8.95 -8.10
C PHE A 47 -7.23 -8.35 -7.79
N LEU A 48 -6.51 -7.86 -8.82
CA LEU A 48 -5.21 -7.22 -8.67
C LEU A 48 -5.28 -5.98 -7.77
N SER A 49 -6.27 -5.11 -7.99
CA SER A 49 -6.48 -3.92 -7.16
C SER A 49 -6.75 -4.29 -5.70
N THR A 50 -7.62 -5.28 -5.45
CA THR A 50 -7.91 -5.77 -4.10
C THR A 50 -6.65 -6.35 -3.46
N SER A 51 -5.92 -7.18 -4.19
CA SER A 51 -4.69 -7.82 -3.74
C SER A 51 -3.60 -6.79 -3.40
N ALA A 52 -3.46 -5.74 -4.21
CA ALA A 52 -2.49 -4.67 -3.98
C ALA A 52 -2.86 -3.82 -2.75
N VAL A 53 -4.11 -3.37 -2.65
CA VAL A 53 -4.59 -2.53 -1.53
C VAL A 53 -4.61 -3.30 -0.21
N CYS A 54 -4.97 -4.59 -0.23
CA CYS A 54 -4.95 -5.46 0.95
C CYS A 54 -3.57 -6.10 1.20
N VAL A 55 -2.58 -5.82 0.35
CA VAL A 55 -1.20 -6.29 0.50
C VAL A 55 -1.12 -7.83 0.59
N THR A 56 -1.89 -8.54 -0.24
CA THR A 56 -1.97 -10.01 -0.20
C THR A 56 -1.02 -10.71 -1.16
N GLY A 57 -0.60 -10.05 -2.26
CA GLY A 57 0.39 -10.56 -3.22
C GLY A 57 -0.08 -11.65 -4.15
N LEU A 58 -1.37 -11.90 -4.22
CA LEU A 58 -1.93 -12.85 -5.16
C LEU A 58 -2.20 -12.18 -6.51
N SER A 59 -1.81 -12.83 -7.58
CA SER A 59 -2.05 -12.36 -8.95
C SER A 59 -2.61 -13.49 -9.82
N PRO A 60 -3.72 -13.27 -10.54
CA PRO A 60 -4.23 -14.24 -11.51
C PRO A 60 -3.46 -14.21 -12.82
N VAL A 61 -2.65 -13.19 -13.06
CA VAL A 61 -1.89 -12.95 -14.29
C VAL A 61 -0.45 -12.56 -13.97
N ASP A 62 0.46 -12.74 -14.94
CA ASP A 62 1.82 -12.22 -14.81
C ASP A 62 1.83 -10.70 -15.04
N ILE A 63 2.02 -9.95 -13.94
CA ILE A 63 1.99 -8.48 -13.96
C ILE A 63 3.14 -7.88 -14.77
N SER A 64 4.26 -8.61 -14.92
CA SER A 64 5.41 -8.14 -15.71
C SER A 64 5.13 -8.13 -17.21
N GLN A 65 4.27 -9.03 -17.69
CA GLN A 65 3.91 -9.19 -19.07
C GLN A 65 2.60 -8.50 -19.45
N VAL A 66 1.62 -8.52 -18.54
CA VAL A 66 0.27 -8.00 -18.83
C VAL A 66 0.17 -6.50 -18.61
N LEU A 67 0.90 -5.95 -17.62
CA LEU A 67 0.83 -4.53 -17.30
C LEU A 67 1.94 -3.73 -18.01
N SER A 68 1.54 -2.61 -18.60
CA SER A 68 2.48 -1.59 -19.07
C SER A 68 3.24 -0.96 -17.88
N PRO A 69 4.33 -0.21 -18.11
CA PRO A 69 5.00 0.55 -17.05
C PRO A 69 4.06 1.49 -16.28
N VAL A 70 3.04 2.01 -16.95
CA VAL A 70 1.99 2.84 -16.30
C VAL A 70 1.13 1.97 -15.36
N GLY A 71 0.70 0.79 -15.81
CA GLY A 71 -0.06 -0.16 -14.99
C GLY A 71 0.73 -0.65 -13.78
N GLN A 72 2.02 -0.94 -13.97
CA GLN A 72 2.93 -1.29 -12.88
C GLN A 72 3.08 -0.13 -11.88
N GLY A 73 3.14 1.13 -12.36
CA GLY A 73 3.14 2.32 -11.52
C GLY A 73 1.85 2.47 -10.70
N VAL A 74 0.70 2.19 -11.31
CA VAL A 74 -0.59 2.16 -10.59
C VAL A 74 -0.57 1.10 -9.49
N MET A 75 -0.07 -0.11 -9.79
CA MET A 75 0.09 -1.17 -8.79
C MET A 75 1.00 -0.73 -7.63
N LEU A 76 2.13 -0.10 -7.93
CA LEU A 76 3.06 0.43 -6.93
C LEU A 76 2.37 1.40 -5.97
N VAL A 77 1.59 2.35 -6.51
CA VAL A 77 0.83 3.32 -5.70
C VAL A 77 -0.21 2.61 -4.82
N LEU A 78 -0.93 1.63 -5.37
CA LEU A 78 -1.93 0.87 -4.60
C LEU A 78 -1.29 0.09 -3.44
N ILE A 79 -0.15 -0.57 -3.68
CA ILE A 79 0.62 -1.27 -2.66
C ILE A 79 1.08 -0.29 -1.57
N GLN A 80 1.64 0.85 -1.97
CA GLN A 80 2.15 1.86 -1.04
C GLN A 80 1.05 2.41 -0.13
N VAL A 81 -0.07 2.81 -0.72
CA VAL A 81 -1.20 3.38 0.05
C VAL A 81 -1.87 2.31 0.92
N GLY A 82 -2.00 1.09 0.41
CA GLY A 82 -2.51 -0.06 1.16
C GLY A 82 -1.63 -0.41 2.35
N GLY A 83 -0.33 -0.57 2.13
CA GLY A 83 0.66 -0.91 3.17
C GLY A 83 0.74 0.15 4.26
N LEU A 84 0.88 1.42 3.89
CA LEU A 84 0.87 2.53 4.85
C LEU A 84 -0.46 2.60 5.63
N GLY A 85 -1.58 2.38 4.96
CA GLY A 85 -2.91 2.36 5.59
C GLY A 85 -3.00 1.29 6.68
N VAL A 86 -2.67 0.04 6.35
CA VAL A 86 -2.72 -1.09 7.31
C VAL A 86 -1.79 -0.83 8.49
N MET A 87 -0.54 -0.42 8.25
CA MET A 87 0.44 -0.14 9.32
C MET A 87 -0.02 0.99 10.23
N THR A 88 -0.57 2.06 9.66
CA THR A 88 -1.05 3.21 10.44
C THR A 88 -2.26 2.82 11.30
N TYR A 89 -3.22 2.08 10.76
CA TYR A 89 -4.39 1.63 11.52
C TYR A 89 -4.03 0.64 12.62
N THR A 90 -3.17 -0.33 12.35
CA THR A 90 -2.73 -1.31 13.37
C THR A 90 -1.96 -0.65 14.49
N SER A 91 -1.07 0.28 14.17
CA SER A 91 -0.33 1.07 15.16
C SER A 91 -1.26 1.90 16.04
N LEU A 92 -2.26 2.56 15.44
CA LEU A 92 -3.25 3.35 16.15
C LEU A 92 -4.10 2.48 17.09
N ILE A 93 -4.60 1.34 16.60
CA ILE A 93 -5.40 0.40 17.42
C ILE A 93 -4.56 -0.13 18.58
N PHE A 94 -3.31 -0.55 18.32
CA PHE A 94 -2.42 -1.05 19.37
C PHE A 94 -2.14 0.01 20.44
N LEU A 95 -1.92 1.25 20.02
CA LEU A 95 -1.69 2.37 20.92
C LEU A 95 -2.89 2.65 21.83
N LEU A 96 -4.09 2.67 21.25
CA LEU A 96 -5.34 2.86 21.97
C LEU A 96 -5.62 1.71 22.94
N TRP A 97 -5.34 0.47 22.52
CA TRP A 97 -5.60 -0.72 23.35
C TRP A 97 -4.63 -0.82 24.53
N ARG A 98 -3.36 -0.54 24.33
CA ARG A 98 -2.34 -0.63 25.38
C ARG A 98 -2.55 0.36 26.53
N LYS A 99 -3.17 1.51 26.29
CA LYS A 99 -3.33 2.57 27.30
C LYS A 99 -4.71 2.61 27.95
N GLN A 100 -5.67 1.76 27.59
CA GLN A 100 -7.07 1.79 28.07
C GLN A 100 -7.67 3.22 28.04
N VAL A 101 -7.28 4.03 27.08
CA VAL A 101 -7.73 5.42 26.97
C VAL A 101 -9.11 5.42 26.34
N PRO A 102 -10.15 6.00 26.99
CA PRO A 102 -11.47 6.13 26.37
C PRO A 102 -11.37 6.98 25.11
N PHE A 103 -12.01 6.51 24.02
CA PHE A 103 -11.99 7.12 22.67
C PHE A 103 -12.48 8.57 22.60
N THR A 104 -12.98 9.13 23.70
CA THR A 104 -13.58 10.46 23.80
C THR A 104 -12.59 11.59 24.10
N SER A 105 -11.35 11.29 24.47
CA SER A 105 -10.39 12.35 24.87
C SER A 105 -9.19 12.41 23.94
N ARG A 106 -9.29 13.18 22.87
CA ARG A 106 -8.15 13.57 22.03
C ARG A 106 -6.99 14.14 22.86
N GLU A 107 -7.32 14.91 23.90
CA GLU A 107 -6.36 15.52 24.82
C GLU A 107 -5.61 14.50 25.69
N ALA A 108 -6.29 13.43 26.13
CA ALA A 108 -5.65 12.39 26.93
C ALA A 108 -4.64 11.53 26.12
N VAL A 109 -4.91 11.31 24.83
CA VAL A 109 -3.97 10.62 23.91
C VAL A 109 -2.74 11.49 23.66
N SER A 110 -2.93 12.80 23.48
CA SER A 110 -1.86 13.77 23.29
C SER A 110 -0.95 13.87 24.52
N GLN A 111 -1.51 14.03 25.71
CA GLN A 111 -0.72 14.15 26.95
C GLN A 111 -0.08 12.83 27.38
N ALA A 112 -0.70 11.70 27.12
CA ALA A 112 -0.20 10.39 27.56
C ALA A 112 0.97 9.87 26.73
N LEU A 113 1.16 10.37 25.49
CA LEU A 113 2.16 9.85 24.56
C LEU A 113 3.45 10.66 24.50
N LEU A 114 3.39 11.96 24.60
CA LEU A 114 4.53 12.83 24.25
C LEU A 114 4.77 14.01 25.20
N GLY A 115 3.97 14.17 26.24
CA GLY A 115 4.17 15.25 27.26
C GLY A 115 4.13 16.67 26.69
N GLY A 116 3.50 16.89 25.53
CA GLY A 116 3.43 18.16 24.82
C GLY A 116 2.42 18.11 23.67
N ASP A 117 2.30 19.17 22.91
CA ASP A 117 1.39 19.31 21.77
C ASP A 117 1.63 18.26 20.68
N PHE A 118 0.95 17.11 20.78
CA PHE A 118 1.04 16.05 19.77
C PHE A 118 0.34 16.48 18.47
N ASN A 119 1.12 16.75 17.45
CA ASN A 119 0.62 17.04 16.13
C ASN A 119 0.52 15.73 15.31
N MET A 120 -0.70 15.20 15.18
CA MET A 120 -0.98 13.98 14.41
C MET A 120 -0.44 14.09 12.97
N GLY A 121 -0.50 15.27 12.35
CA GLY A 121 0.00 15.49 11.00
C GLY A 121 1.54 15.35 10.93
N GLN A 122 2.27 15.88 11.91
CA GLN A 122 3.73 15.73 11.97
C GLN A 122 4.13 14.27 12.20
N PHE A 123 3.43 13.57 13.06
CA PHE A 123 3.67 12.14 13.28
C PHE A 123 3.47 11.32 11.99
N LEU A 124 2.36 11.52 11.30
CA LEU A 124 2.10 10.85 10.02
C LEU A 124 3.17 11.19 8.98
N LEU A 125 3.55 12.45 8.88
CA LEU A 125 4.61 12.88 7.96
C LEU A 125 5.95 12.20 8.29
N GLN A 126 6.32 12.11 9.56
CA GLN A 126 7.55 11.42 9.99
C GLN A 126 7.50 9.92 9.63
N VAL A 127 6.37 9.24 9.86
CA VAL A 127 6.20 7.84 9.47
C VAL A 127 6.39 7.67 7.96
N VAL A 128 5.73 8.50 7.15
CA VAL A 128 5.85 8.45 5.68
C VAL A 128 7.30 8.70 5.25
N CYS A 129 7.97 9.70 5.80
CA CYS A 129 9.37 10.01 5.47
C CYS A 129 10.32 8.85 5.83
N ILE A 130 10.13 8.22 6.98
CA ILE A 130 10.94 7.06 7.40
C ILE A 130 10.70 5.88 6.45
N VAL A 131 9.45 5.57 6.14
CA VAL A 131 9.09 4.48 5.22
C VAL A 131 9.72 4.69 3.85
N LEU A 132 9.50 5.87 3.24
CA LEU A 132 10.10 6.20 1.95
C LEU A 132 11.64 6.16 1.99
N GLY A 133 12.25 6.61 3.09
CA GLY A 133 13.70 6.54 3.27
C GLY A 133 14.22 5.10 3.28
N VAL A 134 13.55 4.19 4.00
CA VAL A 134 13.90 2.76 4.03
C VAL A 134 13.69 2.10 2.67
N GLU A 135 12.58 2.40 2.00
CA GLU A 135 12.27 1.86 0.67
C GLU A 135 13.28 2.32 -0.38
N LEU A 136 13.66 3.60 -0.37
CA LEU A 136 14.68 4.12 -1.29
C LEU A 136 16.06 3.51 -1.02
N LEU A 137 16.42 3.33 0.26
CA LEU A 137 17.67 2.66 0.62
C LEU A 137 17.67 1.20 0.14
N ALA A 138 16.58 0.48 0.35
CA ALA A 138 16.43 -0.89 -0.12
C ALA A 138 16.49 -0.98 -1.66
N ALA A 139 15.83 -0.06 -2.36
CA ALA A 139 15.88 0.03 -3.82
C ALA A 139 17.31 0.30 -4.32
N LEU A 140 18.05 1.19 -3.64
CA LEU A 140 19.45 1.45 -3.98
C LEU A 140 20.32 0.21 -3.79
N VAL A 141 20.14 -0.53 -2.69
CA VAL A 141 20.87 -1.77 -2.44
C VAL A 141 20.58 -2.81 -3.53
N LEU A 142 19.31 -3.01 -3.91
CA LEU A 142 18.94 -3.93 -4.97
C LEU A 142 19.55 -3.53 -6.31
N PHE A 143 19.47 -2.25 -6.67
CA PHE A 143 20.04 -1.72 -7.91
C PHE A 143 21.58 -1.90 -7.95
N LEU A 144 22.28 -1.65 -6.85
CA LEU A 144 23.74 -1.82 -6.80
C LEU A 144 24.16 -3.29 -6.80
N HIS A 145 23.31 -4.19 -6.30
CA HIS A 145 23.60 -5.62 -6.26
C HIS A 145 23.57 -6.25 -7.67
N ASP A 146 22.55 -5.95 -8.46
CA ASP A 146 22.40 -6.44 -9.83
C ASP A 146 21.70 -5.39 -10.71
N PRO A 147 22.45 -4.46 -11.32
CA PRO A 147 21.88 -3.40 -12.17
C PRO A 147 21.26 -3.92 -13.48
N VAL A 148 21.61 -5.15 -13.89
CA VAL A 148 21.10 -5.74 -15.13
C VAL A 148 19.68 -6.26 -14.91
N PHE A 149 19.44 -6.93 -13.77
CA PHE A 149 18.15 -7.46 -13.43
C PHE A 149 17.23 -6.40 -12.80
N PHE A 150 17.75 -5.61 -11.87
CA PHE A 150 17.00 -4.54 -11.21
C PHE A 150 17.23 -3.21 -11.91
N SER A 151 16.42 -2.90 -12.92
CA SER A 151 16.34 -1.51 -13.41
C SER A 151 15.93 -0.58 -12.25
N PRO A 152 16.17 0.73 -12.30
CA PRO A 152 15.81 1.65 -11.21
C PRO A 152 14.34 1.55 -10.79
N PHE A 153 13.42 1.41 -11.75
CA PHE A 153 12.00 1.23 -11.49
C PHE A 153 11.70 -0.15 -10.88
N SER A 154 12.30 -1.22 -11.40
CA SER A 154 12.14 -2.57 -10.89
C SER A 154 12.67 -2.68 -9.45
N ALA A 155 13.83 -2.07 -9.16
CA ALA A 155 14.39 -2.03 -7.81
C ALA A 155 13.45 -1.33 -6.82
N LEU A 156 12.88 -0.19 -7.21
CA LEU A 156 11.89 0.53 -6.39
C LEU A 156 10.63 -0.30 -6.18
N PHE A 157 10.10 -0.91 -7.24
CA PHE A 157 8.90 -1.75 -7.14
C PHE A 157 9.10 -2.92 -6.17
N HIS A 158 10.23 -3.63 -6.29
CA HIS A 158 10.53 -4.75 -5.40
C HIS A 158 10.80 -4.30 -3.96
N ALA A 159 11.47 -3.16 -3.76
CA ALA A 159 11.70 -2.62 -2.42
C ALA A 159 10.39 -2.27 -1.71
N VAL A 160 9.47 -1.58 -2.38
CA VAL A 160 8.14 -1.24 -1.87
C VAL A 160 7.31 -2.50 -1.62
N SER A 161 7.29 -3.42 -2.60
CA SER A 161 6.56 -4.69 -2.48
C SER A 161 7.05 -5.52 -1.29
N ALA A 162 8.38 -5.58 -1.08
CA ALA A 162 8.97 -6.28 0.05
C ALA A 162 8.70 -5.58 1.37
N PHE A 163 8.88 -4.26 1.44
CA PHE A 163 8.65 -3.48 2.66
C PHE A 163 7.20 -3.57 3.13
N CYS A 164 6.26 -3.40 2.20
CA CYS A 164 4.83 -3.56 2.48
C CYS A 164 4.41 -5.02 2.69
N ASN A 165 5.32 -5.99 2.48
CA ASN A 165 5.01 -7.43 2.50
C ASN A 165 3.95 -7.82 1.46
N ALA A 166 3.94 -7.12 0.31
CA ALA A 166 2.92 -7.30 -0.72
C ALA A 166 3.16 -8.53 -1.61
N GLY A 167 4.41 -8.95 -1.79
CA GLY A 167 4.74 -10.20 -2.51
C GLY A 167 4.63 -10.14 -4.04
N PHE A 168 4.41 -8.96 -4.62
CA PHE A 168 4.43 -8.77 -6.07
C PHE A 168 5.86 -8.63 -6.60
N ALA A 169 6.14 -9.23 -7.76
CA ALA A 169 7.42 -9.12 -8.45
C ALA A 169 7.20 -8.76 -9.92
N LEU A 170 8.15 -8.01 -10.50
CA LEU A 170 8.20 -7.69 -11.93
C LEU A 170 9.12 -8.66 -12.69
N ALA A 171 9.50 -9.77 -12.06
CA ALA A 171 10.30 -10.81 -12.67
C ALA A 171 9.39 -11.88 -13.29
N PRO A 172 9.76 -12.40 -14.47
CA PRO A 172 9.15 -13.64 -14.97
C PRO A 172 9.34 -14.74 -13.91
N ASP A 173 8.33 -15.58 -13.73
CA ASP A 173 8.37 -16.68 -12.75
C ASP A 173 8.56 -16.26 -11.28
N ASN A 174 8.20 -15.03 -10.94
CA ASN A 174 8.04 -14.57 -9.56
C ASN A 174 9.30 -14.77 -8.68
N MET A 175 10.47 -14.34 -9.16
CA MET A 175 11.77 -14.42 -8.45
C MET A 175 12.36 -15.83 -8.25
N VAL A 176 11.88 -16.84 -8.95
CA VAL A 176 12.41 -18.22 -8.85
C VAL A 176 13.90 -18.29 -9.27
N ALA A 177 14.33 -17.37 -10.14
CA ALA A 177 15.73 -17.28 -10.58
C ALA A 177 16.73 -16.96 -9.45
N PHE A 178 16.25 -16.49 -8.28
CA PHE A 178 17.08 -16.13 -7.11
C PHE A 178 17.03 -17.18 -5.98
N ARG A 179 16.61 -18.41 -6.28
CA ARG A 179 16.65 -19.51 -5.33
C ARG A 179 18.01 -20.19 -5.24
#